data_e581599f5b986af27d43b103448ad453
#
_entry.id   e581599f5b986af27d43b103448ad453
#
_cell.length_a   1.000
_cell.length_b   1.000
_cell.length_c   1.000
_cell.angle_alpha   90.00
_cell.angle_beta   90.00
_cell.angle_gamma   90.00
#
_symmetry.space_group_name_H-M   'P 1'
#
loop_
_entity.id
_entity.type
_entity.pdbx_description
1 polymer ?
#
loop_
_entity_poly.entity_id
_entity_poly.type
_entity_poly.pdbx_seq_one_letter_code
_entity_poly.pdbx_strand_id
1 'polypeptide(L)'
;MESSAPVPTERCAVLADAAHEPMAGTAPVAPRWACLEHRGAWPRDVTRHPDPAVVGFAARAAAAGFRLQLVRRPGRRSEESPGAARVRLYLADTTPPGAHTTMVTVAGPNELLDLPLPPPGEQLPGRPVPDPLLLVCTHGRRDRCCALDGRALVKALVEAGEPDVWESSHLGGHRFAPTALVLPTGYLYGRLDVATAVDAQKAAELGEVETALCRGRSAFPAAGQVADLAVREATHIRCADALTVTGTTVRRLRGDEAWRVDVRERVSPPHPASCGVAALAVASLEAVAVTPIGAHRACSTPA
;
A
#
# COMPACT_ATOMS: atom_id res chain seq x y z
N MET A 1 -21.21 -35.13 3.80
CA MET A 1 -20.10 -35.11 2.81
C MET A 1 -20.13 -33.72 2.16
N GLU A 2 -19.37 -32.79 2.69
CA GLU A 2 -19.21 -31.48 2.06
C GLU A 2 -18.38 -31.68 0.79
N SER A 3 -19.00 -31.44 -0.36
CA SER A 3 -18.33 -31.43 -1.66
C SER A 3 -17.36 -30.23 -1.67
N SER A 4 -16.09 -30.49 -1.43
CA SER A 4 -15.05 -29.48 -1.59
C SER A 4 -15.06 -28.99 -3.02
N ALA A 5 -15.36 -27.69 -3.21
CA ALA A 5 -15.32 -27.08 -4.54
C ALA A 5 -13.89 -27.26 -5.16
N PRO A 6 -13.79 -27.55 -6.46
CA PRO A 6 -12.51 -27.78 -7.10
C PRO A 6 -11.62 -26.52 -7.02
N VAL A 7 -10.32 -26.72 -6.74
CA VAL A 7 -9.34 -25.64 -6.73
C VAL A 7 -9.04 -25.23 -8.19
N PRO A 8 -9.28 -23.96 -8.59
CA PRO A 8 -8.99 -23.50 -9.94
C PRO A 8 -7.49 -23.59 -10.28
N THR A 9 -7.18 -24.00 -11.49
CA THR A 9 -5.81 -24.03 -12.02
C THR A 9 -5.35 -22.64 -12.49
N GLU A 10 -6.29 -21.79 -12.80
CA GLU A 10 -6.05 -20.41 -13.23
C GLU A 10 -5.61 -19.53 -12.06
N ARG A 11 -4.90 -18.44 -12.38
CA ARG A 11 -4.34 -17.52 -11.37
C ARG A 11 -5.43 -16.70 -10.71
N CYS A 12 -5.32 -16.48 -9.39
CA CYS A 12 -6.31 -15.70 -8.64
C CYS A 12 -6.45 -14.26 -9.16
N ALA A 13 -5.39 -13.64 -9.69
CA ALA A 13 -5.46 -12.30 -10.24
C ALA A 13 -6.33 -12.22 -11.52
N VAL A 14 -6.23 -13.23 -12.39
CA VAL A 14 -7.04 -13.31 -13.61
C VAL A 14 -8.52 -13.54 -13.26
N LEU A 15 -8.79 -14.44 -12.31
CA LEU A 15 -10.15 -14.76 -11.90
C LEU A 15 -10.85 -13.62 -11.15
N ALA A 16 -10.11 -12.90 -10.29
CA ALA A 16 -10.63 -11.74 -9.58
C ALA A 16 -10.91 -10.56 -10.54
N ASP A 17 -10.10 -10.42 -11.59
CA ASP A 17 -10.32 -9.43 -12.64
C ASP A 17 -11.56 -9.78 -13.47
N ALA A 18 -11.68 -11.03 -13.93
CA ALA A 18 -12.87 -11.53 -14.63
C ALA A 18 -14.16 -11.44 -13.81
N ALA A 19 -14.07 -11.56 -12.48
CA ALA A 19 -15.17 -11.36 -11.55
C ALA A 19 -15.50 -9.87 -11.30
N HIS A 20 -14.76 -8.93 -11.88
CA HIS A 20 -14.87 -7.48 -11.65
C HIS A 20 -14.89 -7.12 -10.16
N GLU A 21 -14.04 -7.79 -9.36
CA GLU A 21 -13.94 -7.49 -7.94
C GLU A 21 -13.47 -6.03 -7.73
N PRO A 22 -14.22 -5.21 -6.96
CA PRO A 22 -13.81 -3.85 -6.61
C PRO A 22 -12.49 -3.84 -5.84
N MET A 23 -11.60 -2.91 -6.17
CA MET A 23 -10.32 -2.78 -5.49
C MET A 23 -10.34 -1.77 -4.34
N ALA A 24 -11.18 -0.74 -4.41
CA ALA A 24 -11.31 0.26 -3.35
C ALA A 24 -11.64 -0.39 -2.01
N GLY A 25 -10.99 0.06 -0.94
CA GLY A 25 -11.18 -0.50 0.40
C GLY A 25 -10.39 -1.78 0.68
N THR A 26 -9.54 -2.24 -0.23
CA THR A 26 -8.78 -3.50 -0.09
C THR A 26 -7.31 -3.31 0.28
N ALA A 27 -6.85 -2.08 0.47
CA ALA A 27 -5.51 -1.82 0.97
C ALA A 27 -5.41 -2.29 2.44
N PRO A 28 -4.27 -2.87 2.87
CA PRO A 28 -4.08 -3.21 4.27
C PRO A 28 -4.09 -1.95 5.13
N VAL A 29 -4.69 -2.05 6.30
CA VAL A 29 -4.65 -0.95 7.27
C VAL A 29 -3.27 -0.96 7.94
N ALA A 30 -2.47 0.01 7.63
CA ALA A 30 -1.13 0.22 8.16
C ALA A 30 -0.74 1.69 8.00
N PRO A 31 -1.00 2.54 8.99
CA PRO A 31 -0.67 3.97 8.90
C PRO A 31 0.85 4.21 8.87
N ARG A 32 1.64 3.26 9.34
CA ARG A 32 3.10 3.38 9.43
C ARG A 32 3.79 2.16 8.83
N TRP A 33 4.87 2.41 8.10
CA TRP A 33 5.63 1.37 7.41
C TRP A 33 7.10 1.40 7.81
N ALA A 34 7.68 0.22 8.03
CA ALA A 34 9.10 0.01 8.16
C ALA A 34 9.57 -0.86 6.99
N CYS A 35 10.35 -0.31 6.07
CA CYS A 35 10.80 -1.01 4.86
C CYS A 35 12.30 -1.30 5.00
N LEU A 36 12.62 -2.53 5.40
CA LEU A 36 13.99 -2.99 5.64
C LEU A 36 14.59 -3.56 4.36
N GLU A 37 15.70 -3.01 3.91
CA GLU A 37 16.45 -3.57 2.79
C GLU A 37 16.98 -4.97 3.17
N HIS A 38 16.58 -5.96 2.40
CA HIS A 38 16.98 -7.35 2.58
C HIS A 38 17.16 -8.04 1.24
N ARG A 39 18.41 -8.29 0.85
CA ARG A 39 18.77 -8.86 -0.46
C ARG A 39 18.55 -10.36 -0.55
N GLY A 40 18.46 -11.04 0.58
CA GLY A 40 18.24 -12.49 0.67
C GLY A 40 16.86 -12.96 0.24
N ALA A 41 16.62 -14.25 0.39
CA ALA A 41 15.30 -14.84 0.18
C ALA A 41 14.35 -14.43 1.30
N TRP A 42 13.18 -13.95 0.93
CA TRP A 42 12.15 -13.59 1.92
C TRP A 42 11.39 -14.83 2.40
N PRO A 43 11.21 -15.01 3.72
CA PRO A 43 10.34 -16.04 4.26
C PRO A 43 8.88 -15.75 3.88
N ARG A 44 8.02 -16.77 3.90
CA ARG A 44 6.56 -16.58 3.67
C ARG A 44 5.94 -15.56 4.64
N ASP A 45 6.47 -15.53 5.86
CA ASP A 45 6.10 -14.63 6.94
C ASP A 45 7.38 -14.07 7.57
N VAL A 46 7.46 -12.77 7.78
CA VAL A 46 8.62 -12.09 8.36
C VAL A 46 8.90 -12.56 9.79
N THR A 47 7.88 -12.99 10.53
CA THR A 47 8.03 -13.56 11.89
C THR A 47 8.78 -14.90 11.90
N ARG A 48 8.97 -15.51 10.73
CA ARG A 48 9.74 -16.74 10.52
C ARG A 48 11.07 -16.46 9.80
N HIS A 49 11.56 -15.23 9.89
CA HIS A 49 12.87 -14.89 9.33
C HIS A 49 13.96 -15.67 10.05
N PRO A 50 14.99 -16.21 9.33
CA PRO A 50 16.06 -16.99 9.96
C PRO A 50 16.94 -16.16 10.91
N ASP A 51 17.02 -14.85 10.69
CA ASP A 51 17.76 -13.94 11.56
C ASP A 51 16.84 -13.48 12.72
N PRO A 52 17.18 -13.80 13.99
CA PRO A 52 16.38 -13.44 15.15
C PRO A 52 16.32 -11.93 15.38
N ALA A 53 17.32 -11.15 14.96
CA ALA A 53 17.29 -9.70 15.07
C ALA A 53 16.21 -9.09 14.18
N VAL A 54 16.00 -9.62 12.97
CA VAL A 54 14.89 -9.20 12.09
C VAL A 54 13.54 -9.55 12.70
N VAL A 55 13.41 -10.73 13.33
CA VAL A 55 12.18 -11.13 14.04
C VAL A 55 11.92 -10.21 15.24
N GLY A 56 12.94 -9.94 16.04
CA GLY A 56 12.85 -9.03 17.18
C GLY A 56 12.45 -7.61 16.75
N PHE A 57 13.07 -7.10 15.68
CA PHE A 57 12.70 -5.81 15.12
C PHE A 57 11.26 -5.80 14.59
N ALA A 58 10.82 -6.87 13.92
CA ALA A 58 9.44 -6.97 13.44
C ALA A 58 8.42 -6.86 14.59
N ALA A 59 8.69 -7.51 15.72
CA ALA A 59 7.84 -7.44 16.91
C ALA A 59 7.81 -6.03 17.51
N ARG A 60 8.98 -5.37 17.65
CA ARG A 60 9.08 -3.98 18.12
C ARG A 60 8.38 -3.00 17.17
N ALA A 61 8.59 -3.15 15.88
CA ALA A 61 7.95 -2.33 14.85
C ALA A 61 6.42 -2.45 14.93
N ALA A 62 5.91 -3.67 15.04
CA ALA A 62 4.47 -3.91 15.20
C ALA A 62 3.91 -3.27 16.49
N ALA A 63 4.61 -3.38 17.62
CA ALA A 63 4.22 -2.74 18.88
C ALA A 63 4.19 -1.21 18.78
N ALA A 64 5.06 -0.63 17.95
CA ALA A 64 5.09 0.81 17.66
C ALA A 64 4.16 1.23 16.51
N GLY A 65 3.29 0.33 16.03
CA GLY A 65 2.30 0.60 14.97
C GLY A 65 2.85 0.58 13.54
N PHE A 66 4.08 0.09 13.33
CA PHE A 66 4.66 -0.07 11.99
C PHE A 66 4.37 -1.46 11.43
N ARG A 67 4.07 -1.50 10.13
CA ARG A 67 4.07 -2.74 9.36
C ARG A 67 5.44 -2.93 8.69
N LEU A 68 6.14 -4.01 9.04
CA LEU A 68 7.43 -4.33 8.43
C LEU A 68 7.25 -4.90 7.02
N GLN A 69 8.03 -4.37 6.07
CA GLN A 69 8.24 -4.91 4.73
C GLN A 69 9.73 -5.17 4.52
N LEU A 70 10.05 -6.29 3.88
CA LEU A 70 11.38 -6.51 3.36
C LEU A 70 11.40 -6.00 1.91
N VAL A 71 12.38 -5.18 1.59
CA VAL A 71 12.52 -4.56 0.26
C VAL A 71 13.91 -4.78 -0.31
N ARG A 72 14.06 -4.67 -1.63
CA ARG A 72 15.37 -4.68 -2.29
C ARG A 72 15.30 -3.94 -3.61
N ARG A 73 16.44 -3.40 -4.04
CA ARG A 73 16.56 -2.86 -5.39
C ARG A 73 16.42 -3.99 -6.41
N PRO A 74 15.75 -3.73 -7.57
CA PRO A 74 15.72 -4.67 -8.69
C PRO A 74 17.13 -4.97 -9.23
N GLY A 75 17.28 -6.14 -9.83
CA GLY A 75 18.52 -6.53 -10.47
C GLY A 75 19.17 -7.78 -9.88
N ARG A 76 20.38 -8.13 -10.37
CA ARG A 76 21.12 -9.28 -9.87
C ARG A 76 21.43 -9.12 -8.38
N ARG A 77 21.31 -10.21 -7.64
CA ARG A 77 21.94 -10.31 -6.33
C ARG A 77 23.42 -9.97 -6.53
N SER A 78 23.84 -8.77 -6.13
CA SER A 78 25.26 -8.49 -6.07
C SER A 78 25.83 -9.43 -5.02
N GLU A 79 26.78 -10.26 -5.43
CA GLU A 79 27.70 -10.98 -4.53
C GLU A 79 28.62 -9.93 -3.90
N GLU A 80 28.06 -9.03 -3.10
CA GLU A 80 28.87 -8.15 -2.28
C GLU A 80 29.43 -8.99 -1.15
N SER A 81 30.75 -8.86 -0.95
CA SER A 81 31.52 -9.54 0.07
C SER A 81 30.81 -9.54 1.42
N PRO A 82 30.78 -10.67 2.14
CA PRO A 82 30.26 -10.73 3.48
C PRO A 82 31.02 -9.74 4.35
N GLY A 83 30.35 -8.70 4.85
CA GLY A 83 30.88 -7.84 5.91
C GLY A 83 30.89 -6.33 5.71
N ALA A 84 30.44 -5.78 4.58
CA ALA A 84 30.59 -4.33 4.34
C ALA A 84 29.30 -3.58 3.93
N ALA A 85 28.18 -4.20 3.73
CA ALA A 85 26.99 -3.52 3.21
C ALA A 85 26.11 -2.99 4.35
N ARG A 86 26.16 -1.67 4.56
CA ARG A 86 25.15 -1.00 5.37
C ARG A 86 23.76 -1.22 4.77
N VAL A 87 22.80 -1.53 5.62
CA VAL A 87 21.41 -1.83 5.27
C VAL A 87 20.56 -0.59 5.48
N ARG A 88 19.69 -0.29 4.51
CA ARG A 88 18.76 0.83 4.63
C ARG A 88 17.46 0.37 5.27
N LEU A 89 16.96 1.20 6.18
CA LEU A 89 15.62 1.09 6.73
C LEU A 89 14.89 2.38 6.43
N TYR A 90 13.81 2.29 5.66
CA TYR A 90 12.89 3.40 5.44
C TYR A 90 11.77 3.30 6.47
N LEU A 91 11.51 4.40 7.17
CA LEU A 91 10.38 4.56 8.08
C LEU A 91 9.44 5.59 7.49
N ALA A 92 8.16 5.24 7.37
CA ALA A 92 7.15 6.15 6.85
C ALA A 92 5.95 6.26 7.80
N ASP A 93 5.46 7.48 7.97
CA ASP A 93 4.14 7.76 8.50
C ASP A 93 3.27 8.27 7.35
N THR A 94 2.19 7.57 7.05
CA THR A 94 1.31 7.86 5.91
C THR A 94 0.04 8.59 6.32
N THR A 95 -0.05 8.98 7.60
CA THR A 95 -1.22 9.67 8.16
C THR A 95 -1.30 11.11 7.69
N PRO A 96 -2.42 11.58 7.12
CA PRO A 96 -2.59 12.99 6.78
C PRO A 96 -2.95 13.84 8.03
N PRO A 97 -2.52 15.11 8.06
CA PRO A 97 -1.59 15.75 7.14
C PRO A 97 -0.13 15.45 7.51
N GLY A 98 0.76 15.58 6.51
CA GLY A 98 2.20 15.51 6.77
C GLY A 98 2.80 14.11 6.61
N ALA A 99 2.24 13.32 5.72
CA ALA A 99 2.85 12.05 5.34
C ALA A 99 4.32 12.24 4.91
N HIS A 100 5.22 11.47 5.51
CA HIS A 100 6.65 11.60 5.26
C HIS A 100 7.39 10.28 5.40
N THR A 101 8.56 10.20 4.78
CA THR A 101 9.46 9.06 4.86
C THR A 101 10.84 9.53 5.31
N THR A 102 11.45 8.76 6.20
CA THR A 102 12.86 8.93 6.60
C THR A 102 13.67 7.68 6.29
N MET A 103 14.97 7.81 6.22
CA MET A 103 15.89 6.69 6.01
C MET A 103 16.97 6.66 7.05
N VAL A 104 17.12 5.52 7.70
CA VAL A 104 18.22 5.16 8.60
C VAL A 104 19.13 4.15 7.89
N THR A 105 20.44 4.24 8.13
CA THR A 105 21.39 3.25 7.64
C THR A 105 22.00 2.53 8.83
N VAL A 106 21.88 1.21 8.87
CA VAL A 106 22.42 0.36 9.93
C VAL A 106 23.54 -0.54 9.39
N ALA A 107 24.51 -0.87 10.23
CA ALA A 107 25.60 -1.78 9.85
C ALA A 107 25.14 -3.24 9.76
N GLY A 108 24.04 -3.58 10.42
CA GLY A 108 23.45 -4.92 10.37
C GLY A 108 22.16 -5.04 11.18
N PRO A 109 21.50 -6.21 11.12
CA PRO A 109 20.21 -6.41 11.76
C PRO A 109 20.19 -6.20 13.28
N ASN A 110 21.32 -6.42 13.98
CA ASN A 110 21.40 -6.22 15.43
C ASN A 110 21.18 -4.76 15.83
N GLU A 111 21.68 -3.80 15.05
CA GLU A 111 21.46 -2.38 15.33
C GLU A 111 19.99 -1.96 15.25
N LEU A 112 19.14 -2.75 14.55
CA LEU A 112 17.70 -2.51 14.50
C LEU A 112 17.04 -2.68 15.87
N LEU A 113 17.63 -3.49 16.76
CA LEU A 113 17.07 -3.74 18.08
C LEU A 113 17.19 -2.53 19.01
N ASP A 114 18.15 -1.66 18.77
CA ASP A 114 18.38 -0.45 19.57
C ASP A 114 17.78 0.82 18.91
N LEU A 115 17.25 0.70 17.67
CA LEU A 115 16.70 1.84 16.96
C LEU A 115 15.45 2.38 17.67
N PRO A 116 15.36 3.67 17.98
CA PRO A 116 14.16 4.26 18.53
C PRO A 116 13.01 4.22 17.51
N LEU A 117 11.87 3.72 17.94
CA LEU A 117 10.62 3.72 17.16
C LEU A 117 9.60 4.59 17.91
N PRO A 118 9.50 5.87 17.58
CA PRO A 118 8.64 6.81 18.30
C PRO A 118 7.15 6.46 18.10
N PRO A 119 6.27 6.84 19.03
CA PRO A 119 4.82 6.71 18.87
C PRO A 119 4.31 7.56 17.69
N PRO A 120 3.05 7.32 17.22
CA PRO A 120 2.42 8.14 16.19
C PRO A 120 2.41 9.63 16.55
N GLY A 121 2.70 10.49 15.56
CA GLY A 121 2.75 11.94 15.71
C GLY A 121 4.10 12.51 16.18
N GLU A 122 5.04 11.66 16.57
CA GLU A 122 6.41 12.09 16.87
C GLU A 122 7.33 11.94 15.65
N GLN A 123 8.43 12.71 15.65
CA GLN A 123 9.39 12.75 14.55
C GLN A 123 10.07 11.39 14.36
N LEU A 124 10.06 10.88 13.13
CA LEU A 124 10.77 9.65 12.78
C LEU A 124 12.29 9.86 12.77
N PRO A 125 13.08 8.88 13.24
CA PRO A 125 14.54 8.95 13.18
C PRO A 125 15.04 8.85 11.75
N GLY A 126 16.24 9.38 11.50
CA GLY A 126 16.92 9.29 10.21
C GLY A 126 16.84 10.57 9.39
N ARG A 127 17.35 10.51 8.16
CA ARG A 127 17.30 11.62 7.22
C ARG A 127 16.02 11.60 6.38
N PRO A 128 15.42 12.74 6.07
CA PRO A 128 14.27 12.80 5.17
C PRO A 128 14.57 12.17 3.80
N VAL A 129 13.56 11.54 3.22
CA VAL A 129 13.56 11.01 1.84
C VAL A 129 12.52 11.81 1.06
N PRO A 130 12.94 12.78 0.24
CA PRO A 130 12.01 13.66 -0.47
C PRO A 130 11.30 12.95 -1.63
N ASP A 131 12.02 12.06 -2.30
CA ASP A 131 11.49 11.38 -3.49
C ASP A 131 10.60 10.21 -3.09
N PRO A 132 9.46 10.01 -3.76
CA PRO A 132 8.57 8.90 -3.47
C PRO A 132 9.22 7.56 -3.80
N LEU A 133 8.91 6.55 -3.00
CA LEU A 133 9.35 5.17 -3.22
C LEU A 133 8.18 4.35 -3.79
N LEU A 134 8.39 3.72 -4.93
CA LEU A 134 7.45 2.75 -5.50
C LEU A 134 7.86 1.33 -5.09
N LEU A 135 7.09 0.71 -4.20
CA LEU A 135 7.33 -0.62 -3.67
C LEU A 135 6.41 -1.63 -4.35
N VAL A 136 6.93 -2.42 -5.29
CA VAL A 136 6.16 -3.42 -6.04
C VAL A 136 6.28 -4.79 -5.38
N CYS A 137 5.15 -5.45 -5.11
CA CYS A 137 5.12 -6.79 -4.53
C CYS A 137 5.62 -7.85 -5.53
N THR A 138 6.75 -8.51 -5.20
CA THR A 138 7.31 -9.60 -6.01
C THR A 138 7.44 -10.92 -5.22
N HIS A 139 6.68 -11.07 -4.12
CA HIS A 139 6.86 -12.12 -3.13
C HIS A 139 6.28 -13.48 -3.56
N GLY A 140 7.05 -14.25 -4.31
CA GLY A 140 6.64 -15.55 -4.88
C GLY A 140 6.35 -16.65 -3.86
N ARG A 141 7.00 -16.64 -2.69
CA ARG A 141 6.68 -17.59 -1.63
C ARG A 141 5.31 -17.37 -1.01
N ARG A 142 4.73 -16.19 -1.21
CA ARG A 142 3.39 -15.86 -0.71
C ARG A 142 2.31 -16.24 -1.71
N ASP A 143 2.46 -15.80 -2.95
CA ASP A 143 1.52 -16.12 -4.03
C ASP A 143 2.21 -16.04 -5.40
N ARG A 144 1.78 -16.92 -6.32
CA ARG A 144 2.30 -17.02 -7.68
C ARG A 144 2.08 -15.75 -8.50
N CYS A 145 0.94 -15.06 -8.31
CA CYS A 145 0.65 -13.82 -9.03
C CYS A 145 1.65 -12.71 -8.69
N CYS A 146 1.99 -12.53 -7.41
CA CYS A 146 3.03 -11.57 -7.02
C CYS A 146 4.38 -11.88 -7.68
N ALA A 147 4.73 -13.17 -7.83
CA ALA A 147 5.99 -13.55 -8.46
C ALA A 147 6.01 -13.28 -9.96
N LEU A 148 4.93 -13.58 -10.65
CA LEU A 148 4.86 -13.48 -12.12
C LEU A 148 4.61 -12.04 -12.55
N ASP A 149 3.49 -11.49 -12.12
CA ASP A 149 3.03 -10.19 -12.59
C ASP A 149 3.84 -9.04 -11.96
N GLY A 150 4.16 -9.14 -10.66
CA GLY A 150 4.98 -8.12 -9.98
C GLY A 150 6.41 -8.04 -10.52
N ARG A 151 7.06 -9.17 -10.81
CA ARG A 151 8.41 -9.16 -11.41
C ARG A 151 8.39 -8.68 -12.86
N ALA A 152 7.34 -9.01 -13.62
CA ALA A 152 7.18 -8.49 -14.97
C ALA A 152 7.07 -6.97 -14.97
N LEU A 153 6.24 -6.40 -14.07
CA LEU A 153 6.11 -4.96 -13.90
C LEU A 153 7.44 -4.31 -13.49
N VAL A 154 8.12 -4.85 -12.46
CA VAL A 154 9.42 -4.31 -12.01
C VAL A 154 10.44 -4.30 -13.15
N LYS A 155 10.53 -5.39 -13.92
CA LYS A 155 11.44 -5.48 -15.06
C LYS A 155 11.15 -4.38 -16.08
N ALA A 156 9.89 -4.21 -16.46
CA ALA A 156 9.47 -3.21 -17.43
C ALA A 156 9.71 -1.77 -16.95
N LEU A 157 9.47 -1.47 -15.66
CA LEU A 157 9.78 -0.18 -15.06
C LEU A 157 11.30 0.13 -15.08
N VAL A 158 12.13 -0.85 -14.74
CA VAL A 158 13.60 -0.70 -14.81
C VAL A 158 14.07 -0.49 -16.26
N GLU A 159 13.52 -1.22 -17.22
CA GLU A 159 13.82 -1.05 -18.64
C GLU A 159 13.35 0.31 -19.17
N ALA A 160 12.29 0.88 -18.63
CA ALA A 160 11.83 2.23 -18.91
C ALA A 160 12.68 3.33 -18.24
N GLY A 161 13.62 2.96 -17.36
CA GLY A 161 14.51 3.89 -16.66
C GLY A 161 13.87 4.58 -15.45
N GLU A 162 12.78 4.04 -14.93
CA GLU A 162 12.08 4.65 -13.79
C GLU A 162 12.93 4.57 -12.51
N PRO A 163 13.15 5.72 -11.82
CA PRO A 163 13.92 5.76 -10.59
C PRO A 163 13.12 5.20 -9.40
N ASP A 164 13.82 4.89 -8.31
CA ASP A 164 13.26 4.56 -7.00
C ASP A 164 12.18 3.47 -6.95
N VAL A 165 12.24 2.55 -7.94
CA VAL A 165 11.49 1.30 -7.92
C VAL A 165 12.17 0.28 -7.03
N TRP A 166 11.38 -0.37 -6.17
CA TRP A 166 11.80 -1.40 -5.24
C TRP A 166 10.95 -2.65 -5.37
N GLU A 167 11.58 -3.81 -5.31
CA GLU A 167 10.86 -5.04 -5.03
C GLU A 167 10.49 -5.09 -3.53
N SER A 168 9.27 -5.53 -3.22
CA SER A 168 8.76 -5.63 -1.85
C SER A 168 8.28 -7.04 -1.52
N SER A 169 8.41 -7.43 -0.25
CA SER A 169 7.69 -8.55 0.32
C SER A 169 6.17 -8.30 0.25
N HIS A 170 5.37 -9.22 0.78
CA HIS A 170 3.92 -9.21 0.51
C HIS A 170 3.16 -8.01 1.06
N LEU A 171 2.64 -7.18 0.14
CA LEU A 171 1.82 -5.99 0.45
C LEU A 171 0.34 -6.31 0.74
N GLY A 172 -0.11 -7.53 0.45
CA GLY A 172 -1.54 -7.90 0.50
C GLY A 172 -2.24 -7.72 -0.84
N GLY A 173 -3.35 -8.45 -1.04
CA GLY A 173 -4.18 -8.33 -2.24
C GLY A 173 -3.56 -8.90 -3.51
N HIS A 174 -2.88 -10.06 -3.41
CA HIS A 174 -2.25 -10.73 -4.55
C HIS A 174 -3.22 -11.08 -5.69
N ARG A 175 -4.52 -11.17 -5.42
CA ARG A 175 -5.57 -11.29 -6.44
C ARG A 175 -5.79 -10.01 -7.27
N PHE A 176 -5.11 -8.94 -6.92
CA PHE A 176 -5.02 -7.70 -7.70
C PHE A 176 -3.59 -7.46 -8.22
N ALA A 177 -2.77 -8.50 -8.33
CA ALA A 177 -1.41 -8.37 -8.86
C ALA A 177 -1.43 -7.87 -10.32
N PRO A 178 -0.42 -7.03 -10.69
CA PRO A 178 0.66 -6.48 -9.87
C PRO A 178 0.16 -5.46 -8.85
N THR A 179 0.70 -5.52 -7.62
CA THR A 179 0.34 -4.57 -6.56
C THR A 179 1.54 -3.74 -6.13
N ALA A 180 1.32 -2.47 -5.82
CA ALA A 180 2.35 -1.59 -5.30
C ALA A 180 1.85 -0.71 -4.15
N LEU A 181 2.80 -0.20 -3.37
CA LEU A 181 2.65 0.84 -2.36
C LEU A 181 3.52 2.03 -2.76
N VAL A 182 2.96 3.23 -2.71
CA VAL A 182 3.69 4.47 -2.91
C VAL A 182 3.88 5.16 -1.56
N LEU A 183 5.12 5.40 -1.17
CA LEU A 183 5.49 6.19 0.01
C LEU A 183 5.98 7.57 -0.42
N PRO A 184 5.74 8.62 0.37
CA PRO A 184 5.15 8.67 1.71
C PRO A 184 3.63 8.63 1.75
N THR A 185 2.93 8.79 0.63
CA THR A 185 1.47 8.99 0.59
C THR A 185 0.67 7.82 1.17
N GLY A 186 1.23 6.59 1.12
CA GLY A 186 0.62 5.39 1.67
C GLY A 186 -0.53 4.83 0.83
N TYR A 187 -0.69 5.27 -0.42
CA TYR A 187 -1.67 4.69 -1.32
C TYR A 187 -1.16 3.38 -1.92
N LEU A 188 -2.05 2.39 -1.94
CA LEU A 188 -1.79 1.10 -2.57
C LEU A 188 -2.59 0.99 -3.87
N TYR A 189 -1.97 0.30 -4.82
CA TYR A 189 -2.50 0.09 -6.16
C TYR A 189 -2.58 -1.40 -6.48
N GLY A 190 -3.38 -1.75 -7.47
CA GLY A 190 -3.49 -3.11 -8.00
C GLY A 190 -3.73 -3.12 -9.49
N ARG A 191 -3.57 -4.27 -10.15
CA ARG A 191 -3.71 -4.44 -11.60
C ARG A 191 -2.86 -3.45 -12.41
N LEU A 192 -1.71 -3.05 -11.85
CA LEU A 192 -0.84 -2.04 -12.45
C LEU A 192 -0.20 -2.53 -13.75
N ASP A 193 -0.17 -1.65 -14.73
CA ASP A 193 0.78 -1.67 -15.83
C ASP A 193 1.88 -0.61 -15.63
N VAL A 194 2.79 -0.48 -16.59
CA VAL A 194 3.89 0.51 -16.51
C VAL A 194 3.37 1.93 -16.47
N ALA A 195 2.40 2.26 -17.30
CA ALA A 195 1.88 3.63 -17.41
C ALA A 195 1.23 4.07 -16.09
N THR A 196 0.32 3.27 -15.55
CA THR A 196 -0.37 3.58 -14.29
C THR A 196 0.56 3.55 -13.08
N ALA A 197 1.61 2.71 -13.07
CA ALA A 197 2.63 2.72 -12.02
C ALA A 197 3.46 4.02 -12.04
N VAL A 198 3.84 4.48 -13.23
CA VAL A 198 4.56 5.74 -13.45
C VAL A 198 3.68 6.94 -13.08
N ASP A 199 2.42 6.94 -13.48
CA ASP A 199 1.48 8.02 -13.15
C ASP A 199 1.27 8.14 -11.63
N ALA A 200 1.15 6.99 -10.92
CA ALA A 200 1.04 6.98 -9.46
C ALA A 200 2.31 7.53 -8.77
N GLN A 201 3.50 7.21 -9.29
CA GLN A 201 4.77 7.73 -8.75
C GLN A 201 4.90 9.24 -9.03
N LYS A 202 4.64 9.70 -10.25
CA LYS A 202 4.68 11.11 -10.62
C LYS A 202 3.66 11.96 -9.88
N ALA A 203 2.45 11.44 -9.65
CA ALA A 203 1.48 12.12 -8.81
C ALA A 203 2.04 12.32 -7.39
N ALA A 204 2.68 11.29 -6.82
CA ALA A 204 3.27 11.39 -5.49
C ALA A 204 4.45 12.38 -5.42
N GLU A 205 5.26 12.53 -6.48
CA GLU A 205 6.30 13.57 -6.58
C GLU A 205 5.74 14.99 -6.46
N LEU A 206 4.52 15.19 -6.96
CA LEU A 206 3.77 16.45 -6.85
C LEU A 206 2.97 16.56 -5.53
N GLY A 207 3.07 15.59 -4.63
CA GLY A 207 2.23 15.52 -3.43
C GLY A 207 0.78 15.22 -3.73
N GLU A 208 0.50 14.59 -4.87
CA GLU A 208 -0.82 14.24 -5.36
C GLU A 208 -1.09 12.72 -5.30
N VAL A 209 -2.31 12.34 -5.63
CA VAL A 209 -2.79 10.96 -5.73
C VAL A 209 -3.33 10.70 -7.12
N GLU A 210 -2.88 9.60 -7.74
CA GLU A 210 -3.58 8.99 -8.86
C GLU A 210 -4.67 8.06 -8.30
N THR A 211 -5.91 8.24 -8.72
CA THR A 211 -7.04 7.44 -8.24
C THR A 211 -7.30 6.21 -9.09
N ALA A 212 -6.82 6.18 -10.33
CA ALA A 212 -6.96 5.01 -11.20
C ALA A 212 -6.23 3.80 -10.59
N LEU A 213 -6.91 2.66 -10.59
CA LEU A 213 -6.40 1.40 -10.04
C LEU A 213 -5.96 1.47 -8.56
N CYS A 214 -6.38 2.52 -7.84
CA CYS A 214 -6.09 2.72 -6.43
C CYS A 214 -6.96 1.81 -5.56
N ARG A 215 -6.33 1.16 -4.58
CA ARG A 215 -6.99 0.31 -3.58
C ARG A 215 -7.37 1.06 -2.31
N GLY A 216 -6.71 2.18 -2.06
CA GLY A 216 -6.91 3.06 -0.91
C GLY A 216 -5.63 3.45 -0.20
N ARG A 217 -5.75 4.42 0.69
CA ARG A 217 -4.67 4.88 1.59
C ARG A 217 -4.58 3.96 2.80
N SER A 218 -3.42 3.42 3.07
CA SER A 218 -3.20 2.46 4.16
C SER A 218 -3.44 3.03 5.57
N ALA A 219 -3.47 4.35 5.70
CA ALA A 219 -3.79 5.01 6.97
C ALA A 219 -5.28 4.90 7.37
N PHE A 220 -6.16 4.52 6.43
CA PHE A 220 -7.60 4.48 6.67
C PHE A 220 -8.14 3.04 6.75
N PRO A 221 -9.19 2.79 7.56
CA PRO A 221 -9.97 1.55 7.50
C PRO A 221 -10.65 1.37 6.13
N ALA A 222 -11.05 0.15 5.79
CA ALA A 222 -11.60 -0.20 4.47
C ALA A 222 -12.72 0.73 3.98
N ALA A 223 -13.73 1.01 4.81
CA ALA A 223 -14.80 1.93 4.45
C ALA A 223 -14.30 3.38 4.26
N GLY A 224 -13.29 3.78 5.04
CA GLY A 224 -12.62 5.08 4.90
C GLY A 224 -11.80 5.19 3.62
N GLN A 225 -11.17 4.11 3.18
CA GLN A 225 -10.45 4.04 1.90
C GLN A 225 -11.41 4.24 0.73
N VAL A 226 -12.57 3.58 0.76
CA VAL A 226 -13.63 3.76 -0.23
C VAL A 226 -14.14 5.20 -0.23
N ALA A 227 -14.38 5.77 0.96
CA ALA A 227 -14.88 7.13 1.09
C ALA A 227 -13.86 8.17 0.60
N ASP A 228 -12.57 8.02 0.93
CA ASP A 228 -11.51 8.92 0.45
C ASP A 228 -11.46 8.94 -1.09
N LEU A 229 -11.42 7.75 -1.72
CA LEU A 229 -11.36 7.65 -3.17
C LEU A 229 -12.62 8.21 -3.85
N ALA A 230 -13.80 7.91 -3.33
CA ALA A 230 -15.06 8.41 -3.89
C ALA A 230 -15.16 9.94 -3.84
N VAL A 231 -14.72 10.56 -2.73
CA VAL A 231 -14.69 12.03 -2.63
C VAL A 231 -13.67 12.62 -3.60
N ARG A 232 -12.48 12.03 -3.72
CA ARG A 232 -11.45 12.48 -4.69
C ARG A 232 -11.97 12.43 -6.13
N GLU A 233 -12.64 11.35 -6.48
CA GLU A 233 -13.24 11.18 -7.80
C GLU A 233 -14.35 12.23 -8.07
N ALA A 234 -15.24 12.44 -7.10
CA ALA A 234 -16.35 13.39 -7.23
C ALA A 234 -15.92 14.87 -7.22
N THR A 235 -14.79 15.20 -6.57
CA THR A 235 -14.35 16.60 -6.35
C THR A 235 -13.07 16.97 -7.08
N HIS A 236 -12.38 15.99 -7.69
CA HIS A 236 -11.07 16.15 -8.33
C HIS A 236 -9.97 16.68 -7.39
N ILE A 237 -10.12 16.47 -6.08
CA ILE A 237 -9.09 16.83 -5.09
C ILE A 237 -7.93 15.85 -5.20
N ARG A 238 -6.83 16.27 -5.82
CA ARG A 238 -5.65 15.44 -6.04
C ARG A 238 -4.61 15.51 -4.92
N CYS A 239 -4.48 16.62 -4.20
CA CYS A 239 -3.50 16.75 -3.12
C CYS A 239 -3.68 15.61 -2.09
N ALA A 240 -2.62 14.81 -1.88
CA ALA A 240 -2.65 13.62 -1.02
C ALA A 240 -3.04 13.93 0.43
N ASP A 241 -2.55 15.06 0.94
CA ASP A 241 -2.75 15.50 2.32
C ASP A 241 -3.88 16.54 2.47
N ALA A 242 -4.78 16.64 1.48
CA ALA A 242 -5.91 17.57 1.56
C ALA A 242 -7.09 17.04 2.38
N LEU A 243 -7.20 15.73 2.55
CA LEU A 243 -8.37 15.08 3.14
C LEU A 243 -8.01 14.28 4.39
N THR A 244 -8.93 14.28 5.36
CA THR A 244 -8.93 13.34 6.49
C THR A 244 -10.24 12.59 6.53
N VAL A 245 -10.23 11.38 7.13
CA VAL A 245 -11.34 10.44 7.11
C VAL A 245 -11.66 9.94 8.52
N THR A 246 -12.94 9.97 8.86
CA THR A 246 -13.46 9.38 10.10
C THR A 246 -14.70 8.55 9.76
N GLY A 247 -14.58 7.22 9.85
CA GLY A 247 -15.61 6.31 9.33
C GLY A 247 -15.77 6.48 7.82
N THR A 248 -16.94 6.93 7.36
CA THR A 248 -17.21 7.30 5.96
C THR A 248 -17.41 8.80 5.77
N THR A 249 -17.08 9.60 6.78
CA THR A 249 -17.06 11.05 6.68
C THR A 249 -15.68 11.52 6.28
N VAL A 250 -15.60 12.26 5.18
CA VAL A 250 -14.38 12.86 4.65
C VAL A 250 -14.42 14.36 4.84
N ARG A 251 -13.35 14.95 5.35
CA ARG A 251 -13.23 16.39 5.58
C ARG A 251 -12.01 16.95 4.88
N ARG A 252 -12.14 18.13 4.31
CA ARG A 252 -11.01 18.89 3.81
C ARG A 252 -10.23 19.50 4.98
N LEU A 253 -8.91 19.32 5.01
CA LEU A 253 -8.07 19.81 6.11
C LEU A 253 -7.89 21.33 6.10
N ARG A 254 -8.03 21.95 4.92
CA ARG A 254 -8.00 23.41 4.77
C ARG A 254 -9.30 23.87 4.13
N GLY A 255 -10.26 24.27 4.94
CA GLY A 255 -11.60 24.70 4.55
C GLY A 255 -12.69 24.00 5.35
N ASP A 256 -13.94 24.34 5.07
CA ASP A 256 -15.13 23.85 5.79
C ASP A 256 -15.83 22.69 5.04
N GLU A 257 -15.26 22.26 3.93
CA GLU A 257 -15.85 21.23 3.08
C GLU A 257 -15.79 19.86 3.76
N ALA A 258 -16.92 19.19 3.77
CA ALA A 258 -17.03 17.83 4.26
C ALA A 258 -18.06 17.05 3.45
N TRP A 259 -17.87 15.74 3.38
CA TRP A 259 -18.74 14.82 2.65
C TRP A 259 -19.03 13.59 3.49
N ARG A 260 -20.23 13.09 3.39
CA ARG A 260 -20.62 11.75 3.83
C ARG A 260 -20.70 10.84 2.62
N VAL A 261 -20.08 9.68 2.71
CA VAL A 261 -20.13 8.68 1.66
C VAL A 261 -20.97 7.51 2.13
N ASP A 262 -22.00 7.17 1.36
CA ASP A 262 -22.78 5.97 1.60
C ASP A 262 -22.01 4.80 0.97
N VAL A 263 -21.62 3.84 1.83
CA VAL A 263 -20.84 2.66 1.46
C VAL A 263 -21.72 1.43 1.66
N ARG A 264 -21.76 0.55 0.67
CA ARG A 264 -22.45 -0.73 0.76
C ARG A 264 -21.51 -1.89 0.49
N GLU A 265 -21.92 -3.06 0.94
CA GLU A 265 -21.27 -4.31 0.55
C GLU A 265 -21.73 -4.73 -0.84
N ARG A 266 -20.77 -5.17 -1.66
CA ARG A 266 -21.00 -5.82 -2.95
C ARG A 266 -20.37 -7.22 -2.90
N VAL A 267 -21.14 -8.22 -3.26
CA VAL A 267 -20.67 -9.59 -3.36
C VAL A 267 -20.31 -9.89 -4.81
N SER A 268 -19.04 -10.22 -5.05
CA SER A 268 -18.56 -10.64 -6.36
C SER A 268 -18.83 -12.13 -6.61
N PRO A 269 -18.92 -12.56 -7.88
CA PRO A 269 -19.00 -13.98 -8.21
C PRO A 269 -17.87 -14.79 -7.54
N PRO A 270 -18.10 -16.08 -7.23
CA PRO A 270 -17.10 -16.91 -6.57
C PRO A 270 -15.78 -16.96 -7.35
N HIS A 271 -14.69 -16.61 -6.69
CA HIS A 271 -13.33 -16.73 -7.21
C HIS A 271 -12.33 -16.94 -6.05
N PRO A 272 -11.10 -17.45 -6.33
CA PRO A 272 -10.14 -17.73 -5.29
C PRO A 272 -9.48 -16.45 -4.78
N ALA A 273 -9.46 -16.26 -3.48
CA ALA A 273 -8.74 -15.16 -2.84
C ALA A 273 -7.21 -15.27 -2.96
N SER A 274 -6.67 -16.48 -3.24
CA SER A 274 -5.25 -16.80 -3.41
C SER A 274 -5.11 -17.95 -4.40
N CYS A 275 -3.97 -18.03 -5.08
CA CYS A 275 -3.67 -19.19 -5.91
C CYS A 275 -3.65 -20.48 -5.08
N GLY A 276 -4.34 -21.51 -5.57
CA GLY A 276 -4.39 -22.82 -4.92
C GLY A 276 -5.44 -22.96 -3.80
N VAL A 277 -6.36 -22.01 -3.67
CA VAL A 277 -7.53 -22.14 -2.77
C VAL A 277 -8.84 -22.24 -3.54
N ALA A 278 -9.87 -22.77 -2.91
CA ALA A 278 -11.20 -22.87 -3.49
C ALA A 278 -11.80 -21.47 -3.79
N ALA A 279 -12.64 -21.40 -4.81
CA ALA A 279 -13.40 -20.20 -5.14
C ALA A 279 -14.51 -19.99 -4.10
N LEU A 280 -14.63 -18.80 -3.57
CA LEU A 280 -15.67 -18.36 -2.65
C LEU A 280 -16.22 -17.02 -3.11
N ALA A 281 -17.48 -16.72 -2.75
CA ALA A 281 -18.03 -15.40 -2.92
C ALA A 281 -17.23 -14.40 -2.08
N VAL A 282 -16.84 -13.28 -2.66
CA VAL A 282 -15.99 -12.26 -2.00
C VAL A 282 -16.83 -11.02 -1.78
N ALA A 283 -16.94 -10.61 -0.52
CA ALA A 283 -17.54 -9.34 -0.15
C ALA A 283 -16.50 -8.21 -0.28
N SER A 284 -16.88 -7.13 -0.96
CA SER A 284 -16.11 -5.91 -1.16
C SER A 284 -16.98 -4.71 -0.84
N LEU A 285 -16.37 -3.56 -0.60
CA LEU A 285 -17.08 -2.31 -0.35
C LEU A 285 -17.10 -1.45 -1.61
N GLU A 286 -18.22 -0.76 -1.84
CA GLU A 286 -18.32 0.24 -2.90
C GLU A 286 -19.06 1.50 -2.42
N ALA A 287 -18.67 2.67 -2.93
CA ALA A 287 -19.39 3.91 -2.70
C ALA A 287 -20.66 3.95 -3.55
N VAL A 288 -21.77 4.35 -2.94
CA VAL A 288 -23.07 4.50 -3.61
C VAL A 288 -23.38 5.96 -3.88
N ALA A 289 -23.08 6.84 -2.91
CA ALA A 289 -23.33 8.27 -3.02
C ALA A 289 -22.28 9.06 -2.22
N VAL A 290 -21.94 10.25 -2.72
CA VAL A 290 -21.13 11.25 -2.05
C VAL A 290 -22.00 12.47 -1.81
N THR A 291 -22.29 12.78 -0.55
CA THR A 291 -23.17 13.88 -0.15
C THR A 291 -22.40 14.95 0.61
N PRO A 292 -22.33 16.19 0.14
CA PRO A 292 -21.76 17.31 0.90
C PRO A 292 -22.50 17.50 2.23
N ILE A 293 -21.73 17.68 3.32
CA ILE A 293 -22.26 17.91 4.69
C ILE A 293 -21.58 19.13 5.33
N GLY A 294 -21.61 20.26 4.72
CA GLY A 294 -21.07 21.49 5.27
C GLY A 294 -21.98 22.64 4.98
N ALA A 295 -21.95 23.69 5.78
CA ALA A 295 -22.86 24.81 5.69
C ALA A 295 -22.89 25.39 4.27
N HIS A 296 -23.97 25.13 3.53
CA HIS A 296 -24.42 26.05 2.52
C HIS A 296 -24.63 27.40 3.23
N ARG A 297 -23.65 28.30 3.22
CA ARG A 297 -23.95 29.69 3.30
C ARG A 297 -24.77 30.00 2.05
N ALA A 298 -26.09 29.92 2.17
CA ALA A 298 -26.94 30.49 1.18
C ALA A 298 -26.48 31.95 0.99
N CYS A 299 -26.05 32.27 -0.20
CA CYS A 299 -25.80 33.64 -0.61
C CYS A 299 -27.16 34.31 -0.58
N SER A 300 -27.51 34.91 0.55
CA SER A 300 -28.65 35.82 0.65
C SER A 300 -28.24 37.05 -0.15
N THR A 301 -28.77 37.15 -1.35
CA THR A 301 -28.76 38.36 -2.16
C THR A 301 -29.48 39.41 -1.35
N PRO A 302 -28.87 40.55 -0.97
CA PRO A 302 -29.61 41.66 -0.39
C PRO A 302 -30.54 42.23 -1.45
N ALA A 303 -31.80 42.44 -1.10
CA ALA A 303 -32.84 43.11 -1.87
C ALA A 303 -32.54 44.59 -2.02
#